data_bdc4384e97d45be1711fcc7390b03c2d
#
_entry.id   bdc4384e97d45be1711fcc7390b03c2d
#
_cell.length_a   1.000
_cell.length_b   1.000
_cell.length_c   1.000
_cell.angle_alpha   90.00
_cell.angle_beta   90.00
_cell.angle_gamma   90.00
#
_symmetry.space_group_name_H-M   'P 1'
#
loop_
_entity.id
_entity.type
_entity.pdbx_description
1 polymer ?
#
loop_
_entity_poly.entity_id
_entity_poly.type
_entity_poly.pdbx_seq_one_letter_code
_entity_poly.pdbx_strand_id
1 'polypeptide(L)'
;GPHATAKWLGIPREVVNQLNSPIDITLLRRFAQAETLQPGEPLWEIMRMVGEDLLDFVKTLQARIDFLKRNAEFWTLETPEGSFEVVYVPRTDPLPDEPSMGLDAFIESQGRSQDIVATVCPDRRGSGYGLSRFQDHTRLDFTRIASAPDVHFTLARGFIAKTSATDRNALQSLLLRAAGPPDAVDIVLG
;
A
#
# COMPACT_ATOMS: atom_id res chain seq x y z
N GLY A 1 -4.46 -8.88 11.12
CA GLY A 1 -3.08 -9.22 11.50
C GLY A 1 -2.96 -9.59 12.96
N PRO A 2 -1.83 -10.17 13.45
CA PRO A 2 -1.68 -10.73 14.80
C PRO A 2 -2.02 -9.73 15.90
N HIS A 3 -1.70 -8.46 15.72
CA HIS A 3 -2.03 -7.42 16.70
C HIS A 3 -3.53 -7.15 16.86
N ALA A 4 -4.30 -7.25 15.77
CA ALA A 4 -5.75 -7.07 15.85
C ALA A 4 -6.43 -8.24 16.58
N THR A 5 -5.99 -9.47 16.32
CA THR A 5 -6.45 -10.67 17.00
C THR A 5 -6.08 -10.65 18.48
N ALA A 6 -4.86 -10.23 18.81
CA ALA A 6 -4.39 -10.11 20.16
C ALA A 6 -5.21 -9.09 20.98
N LYS A 7 -5.53 -7.94 20.37
CA LYS A 7 -6.39 -6.93 21.00
C LYS A 7 -7.80 -7.49 21.28
N TRP A 8 -8.36 -8.26 20.36
CA TRP A 8 -9.65 -8.91 20.53
C TRP A 8 -9.64 -9.96 21.64
N LEU A 9 -8.53 -10.70 21.78
CA LEU A 9 -8.33 -11.68 22.85
C LEU A 9 -7.85 -11.08 24.18
N GLY A 10 -7.65 -9.77 24.28
CA GLY A 10 -7.16 -9.11 25.47
C GLY A 10 -5.69 -9.41 25.81
N ILE A 11 -4.89 -9.84 24.81
CA ILE A 11 -3.48 -10.16 25.00
C ILE A 11 -2.66 -8.86 24.92
N PRO A 12 -1.80 -8.55 25.92
CA PRO A 12 -0.94 -7.38 25.90
C PRO A 12 0.01 -7.37 24.69
N ARG A 13 0.26 -6.19 24.13
CA ARG A 13 1.11 -6.02 22.94
C ARG A 13 2.53 -6.56 23.14
N GLU A 14 3.06 -6.42 24.31
CA GLU A 14 4.40 -6.91 24.71
C GLU A 14 4.49 -8.44 24.57
N VAL A 15 3.41 -9.14 24.97
CA VAL A 15 3.32 -10.60 24.85
C VAL A 15 3.24 -11.01 23.39
N VAL A 16 2.46 -10.27 22.56
CA VAL A 16 2.33 -10.55 21.12
C VAL A 16 3.67 -10.41 20.41
N ASN A 17 4.44 -9.37 20.74
CA ASN A 17 5.76 -9.16 20.14
C ASN A 17 6.75 -10.27 20.46
N GLN A 18 6.58 -10.93 21.60
CA GLN A 18 7.40 -12.09 22.01
C GLN A 18 6.92 -13.41 21.41
N LEU A 19 5.65 -13.51 21.01
CA LEU A 19 5.08 -14.74 20.45
C LEU A 19 5.46 -15.02 18.99
N ASN A 20 5.77 -13.99 18.21
CA ASN A 20 6.09 -14.17 16.79
C ASN A 20 7.36 -15.03 16.60
N SER A 21 8.43 -14.73 17.35
CA SER A 21 9.69 -15.46 17.24
C SER A 21 9.61 -16.94 17.69
N PRO A 22 8.97 -17.29 18.85
CA PRO A 22 8.82 -18.69 19.26
C PRO A 22 8.00 -19.55 18.31
N ILE A 23 6.98 -18.99 17.65
CA ILE A 23 6.15 -19.72 16.68
C ILE A 23 6.97 -20.10 15.46
N ASP A 24 7.72 -19.16 14.91
CA ASP A 24 8.59 -19.41 13.75
C ASP A 24 9.67 -20.44 14.04
N ILE A 25 10.31 -20.33 15.22
CA ILE A 25 11.32 -21.30 15.66
C ILE A 25 10.70 -22.70 15.86
N THR A 26 9.49 -22.77 16.39
CA THR A 26 8.79 -24.05 16.62
C THR A 26 8.46 -24.73 15.29
N LEU A 27 7.99 -23.99 14.28
CA LEU A 27 7.76 -24.53 12.95
C LEU A 27 9.06 -25.01 12.32
N LEU A 28 10.12 -24.22 12.34
CA LEU A 28 11.43 -24.60 11.81
C LEU A 28 11.99 -25.84 12.48
N ARG A 29 11.84 -25.99 13.82
CA ARG A 29 12.26 -27.20 14.54
C ARG A 29 11.47 -28.41 14.11
N ARG A 30 10.16 -28.31 13.90
CA ARG A 30 9.33 -29.41 13.43
C ARG A 30 9.75 -29.84 12.01
N PHE A 31 10.05 -28.88 11.11
CA PHE A 31 10.59 -29.19 9.79
C PHE A 31 11.94 -29.93 9.86
N ALA A 32 12.85 -29.45 10.73
CA ALA A 32 14.16 -30.05 10.89
C ALA A 32 14.13 -31.46 11.53
N GLN A 33 13.09 -31.77 12.29
CA GLN A 33 12.91 -33.06 12.97
C GLN A 33 12.09 -34.06 12.13
N ALA A 34 11.46 -33.63 11.04
CA ALA A 34 10.70 -34.52 10.18
C ALA A 34 11.66 -35.39 9.37
N GLU A 35 11.62 -36.71 9.61
CA GLU A 35 12.40 -37.69 8.84
C GLU A 35 11.84 -37.85 7.43
N THR A 36 10.53 -37.73 7.30
CA THR A 36 9.81 -37.84 6.02
C THR A 36 8.68 -36.80 5.97
N LEU A 37 8.34 -36.35 4.77
CA LEU A 37 7.17 -35.53 4.47
C LEU A 37 6.28 -36.32 3.51
N GLN A 38 5.25 -36.98 4.06
CA GLN A 38 4.33 -37.80 3.31
C GLN A 38 2.92 -37.23 3.29
N PRO A 39 2.15 -37.36 2.21
CA PRO A 39 0.74 -37.02 2.17
C PRO A 39 -0.03 -37.58 3.36
N GLY A 40 -0.85 -36.76 4.02
CA GLY A 40 -1.62 -37.13 5.20
C GLY A 40 -0.94 -36.90 6.54
N GLU A 41 0.35 -36.59 6.57
CA GLU A 41 1.03 -36.19 7.80
C GLU A 41 0.69 -34.73 8.14
N PRO A 42 0.55 -34.35 9.43
CA PRO A 42 0.16 -32.98 9.82
C PRO A 42 1.06 -31.88 9.23
N LEU A 43 2.36 -32.14 9.14
CA LEU A 43 3.32 -31.17 8.59
C LEU A 43 3.16 -31.05 7.07
N TRP A 44 2.90 -32.14 6.36
CA TRP A 44 2.58 -32.13 4.93
C TRP A 44 1.32 -31.30 4.65
N GLU A 45 0.26 -31.49 5.44
CA GLU A 45 -0.99 -30.75 5.26
C GLU A 45 -0.82 -29.24 5.51
N ILE A 46 -0.03 -28.86 6.53
CA ILE A 46 0.30 -27.44 6.76
C ILE A 46 1.05 -26.86 5.55
N MET A 47 2.05 -27.57 5.04
CA MET A 47 2.81 -27.14 3.86
C MET A 47 1.93 -27.00 2.62
N ARG A 48 1.03 -27.96 2.41
CA ARG A 48 0.09 -27.96 1.30
C ARG A 48 -0.82 -26.73 1.37
N MET A 49 -1.42 -26.45 2.55
CA MET A 49 -2.29 -25.29 2.78
C MET A 49 -1.54 -23.98 2.52
N VAL A 50 -0.34 -23.82 3.10
CA VAL A 50 0.49 -22.64 2.89
C VAL A 50 0.86 -22.48 1.41
N GLY A 51 1.18 -23.58 0.72
CA GLY A 51 1.47 -23.57 -0.70
C GLY A 51 0.27 -23.15 -1.55
N GLU A 52 -0.92 -23.63 -1.24
CA GLU A 52 -2.16 -23.24 -1.91
C GLU A 52 -2.47 -21.75 -1.70
N ASP A 53 -2.39 -21.26 -0.45
CA ASP A 53 -2.59 -19.85 -0.13
C ASP A 53 -1.60 -18.96 -0.88
N LEU A 54 -0.33 -19.38 -0.96
CA LEU A 54 0.71 -18.66 -1.70
C LEU A 54 0.40 -18.61 -3.21
N LEU A 55 -0.02 -19.72 -3.79
CA LEU A 55 -0.39 -19.77 -5.21
C LEU A 55 -1.60 -18.88 -5.51
N ASP A 56 -2.59 -18.87 -4.64
CA ASP A 56 -3.77 -18.03 -4.79
C ASP A 56 -3.42 -16.54 -4.62
N PHE A 57 -2.53 -16.23 -3.68
CA PHE A 57 -1.99 -14.87 -3.55
C PHE A 57 -1.25 -14.42 -4.83
N VAL A 58 -0.39 -15.27 -5.39
CA VAL A 58 0.34 -14.97 -6.64
C VAL A 58 -0.62 -14.72 -7.80
N LYS A 59 -1.65 -15.56 -7.96
CA LYS A 59 -2.68 -15.39 -9.01
C LYS A 59 -3.44 -14.06 -8.83
N THR A 60 -3.82 -13.75 -7.59
CA THR A 60 -4.52 -12.51 -7.25
C THR A 60 -3.66 -11.29 -7.55
N LEU A 61 -2.38 -11.34 -7.14
CA LEU A 61 -1.42 -10.27 -7.42
C LEU A 61 -1.21 -10.07 -8.92
N GLN A 62 -1.05 -11.16 -9.68
CA GLN A 62 -0.90 -11.10 -11.14
C GLN A 62 -2.13 -10.46 -11.80
N ALA A 63 -3.32 -10.92 -11.44
CA ALA A 63 -4.57 -10.36 -11.95
C ALA A 63 -4.69 -8.86 -11.62
N ARG A 64 -4.22 -8.46 -10.44
CA ARG A 64 -4.22 -7.06 -10.01
C ARG A 64 -3.22 -6.22 -10.82
N ILE A 65 -2.01 -6.71 -11.04
CA ILE A 65 -1.00 -6.04 -11.88
C ILE A 65 -1.52 -5.88 -13.32
N ASP A 66 -2.15 -6.92 -13.87
CA ASP A 66 -2.74 -6.86 -15.22
C ASP A 66 -3.91 -5.88 -15.31
N PHE A 67 -4.71 -5.75 -14.25
CA PHE A 67 -5.72 -4.71 -14.13
C PHE A 67 -5.07 -3.31 -14.14
N LEU A 68 -4.03 -3.09 -13.32
CA LEU A 68 -3.34 -1.80 -13.23
C LEU A 68 -2.72 -1.40 -14.58
N LYS A 69 -2.09 -2.34 -15.29
CA LYS A 69 -1.54 -2.10 -16.64
C LYS A 69 -2.58 -1.61 -17.65
N ARG A 70 -3.84 -2.04 -17.52
CA ARG A 70 -4.91 -1.65 -18.44
C ARG A 70 -5.66 -0.39 -18.04
N ASN A 71 -5.70 -0.07 -16.74
CA ASN A 71 -6.64 0.90 -16.20
C ASN A 71 -6.01 2.02 -15.37
N ALA A 72 -4.79 1.86 -14.86
CA ALA A 72 -4.13 2.94 -14.13
C ALA A 72 -3.75 4.07 -15.09
N GLU A 73 -3.91 5.29 -14.61
CA GLU A 73 -3.57 6.51 -15.36
C GLU A 73 -2.35 7.17 -14.72
N PHE A 74 -1.47 7.72 -15.55
CA PHE A 74 -0.39 8.57 -15.08
C PHE A 74 -0.78 10.01 -15.32
N TRP A 75 -0.84 10.81 -14.27
CA TRP A 75 -1.15 12.23 -14.33
C TRP A 75 0.13 13.05 -14.15
N THR A 76 0.42 13.93 -15.12
CA THR A 76 1.44 14.97 -14.97
C THR A 76 0.76 16.24 -14.51
N LEU A 77 1.10 16.75 -13.34
CA LEU A 77 0.51 17.95 -12.74
C LEU A 77 1.55 19.07 -12.74
N GLU A 78 1.14 20.21 -13.28
CA GLU A 78 2.00 21.39 -13.41
C GLU A 78 1.83 22.35 -12.23
N THR A 79 2.95 22.80 -11.66
CA THR A 79 2.99 23.87 -10.65
C THR A 79 4.01 24.94 -11.06
N PRO A 80 3.99 26.14 -10.46
CA PRO A 80 5.01 27.15 -10.69
C PRO A 80 6.44 26.66 -10.40
N GLU A 81 6.58 25.68 -9.48
CA GLU A 81 7.85 25.08 -9.07
C GLU A 81 8.24 23.86 -9.91
N GLY A 82 7.52 23.59 -10.99
CA GLY A 82 7.74 22.44 -11.89
C GLY A 82 6.66 21.36 -11.80
N SER A 83 6.72 20.42 -12.72
CA SER A 83 5.76 19.30 -12.79
C SER A 83 6.11 18.17 -11.84
N PHE A 84 5.10 17.35 -11.57
CA PHE A 84 5.26 16.07 -10.87
C PHE A 84 4.25 15.05 -11.39
N GLU A 85 4.56 13.78 -11.19
CA GLU A 85 3.73 12.69 -11.68
C GLU A 85 3.06 11.90 -10.56
N VAL A 86 1.85 11.45 -10.85
CA VAL A 86 0.99 10.72 -9.92
C VAL A 86 0.35 9.54 -10.65
N VAL A 87 0.23 8.40 -9.97
CA VAL A 87 -0.57 7.27 -10.47
C VAL A 87 -1.96 7.32 -9.89
N TYR A 88 -2.95 7.32 -10.77
CA TYR A 88 -4.36 7.20 -10.42
C TYR A 88 -4.88 5.81 -10.75
N VAL A 89 -5.57 5.19 -9.80
CA VAL A 89 -6.24 3.90 -9.97
C VAL A 89 -7.75 4.13 -9.96
N PRO A 90 -8.46 3.82 -11.06
CA PRO A 90 -9.90 4.01 -11.11
C PRO A 90 -10.62 3.06 -10.15
N ARG A 91 -11.77 3.52 -9.64
CA ARG A 91 -12.65 2.69 -8.82
C ARG A 91 -13.36 1.66 -9.70
N THR A 92 -13.47 0.44 -9.20
CA THR A 92 -14.23 -0.65 -9.82
C THR A 92 -15.42 -1.03 -8.95
N ASP A 93 -16.38 -1.71 -9.54
CA ASP A 93 -17.47 -2.37 -8.85
C ASP A 93 -17.50 -3.85 -9.29
N PRO A 94 -17.29 -4.81 -8.37
CA PRO A 94 -16.93 -4.60 -6.97
C PRO A 94 -15.54 -4.03 -6.77
N LEU A 95 -15.35 -3.32 -5.65
CA LEU A 95 -14.03 -2.84 -5.23
C LEU A 95 -13.24 -4.00 -4.60
N PRO A 96 -11.98 -4.24 -4.99
CA PRO A 96 -11.15 -5.26 -4.38
C PRO A 96 -10.86 -4.95 -2.89
N ASP A 97 -10.58 -5.99 -2.12
CA ASP A 97 -10.26 -5.85 -0.69
C ASP A 97 -9.05 -4.94 -0.42
N GLU A 98 -8.05 -4.98 -1.30
CA GLU A 98 -6.87 -4.14 -1.24
C GLU A 98 -6.69 -3.40 -2.57
N PRO A 99 -7.32 -2.21 -2.74
CA PRO A 99 -7.26 -1.47 -4.01
C PRO A 99 -5.85 -1.07 -4.45
N SER A 100 -4.92 -0.92 -3.52
CA SER A 100 -3.50 -0.61 -3.77
C SER A 100 -2.60 -1.82 -3.97
N MET A 101 -3.14 -3.06 -3.86
CA MET A 101 -2.34 -4.27 -4.06
C MET A 101 -1.64 -4.26 -5.42
N GLY A 102 -0.35 -4.56 -5.43
CA GLY A 102 0.48 -4.65 -6.63
C GLY A 102 0.86 -3.32 -7.26
N LEU A 103 0.48 -2.18 -6.68
CA LEU A 103 0.74 -0.87 -7.25
C LEU A 103 2.23 -0.55 -7.32
N ASP A 104 2.98 -0.83 -6.26
CA ASP A 104 4.43 -0.59 -6.23
C ASP A 104 5.14 -1.43 -7.29
N ALA A 105 4.83 -2.72 -7.37
CA ALA A 105 5.37 -3.61 -8.40
C ALA A 105 4.97 -3.18 -9.83
N PHE A 106 3.75 -2.65 -10.00
CA PHE A 106 3.31 -2.10 -11.27
C PHE A 106 4.16 -0.87 -11.65
N ILE A 107 4.30 0.12 -10.76
CA ILE A 107 5.09 1.34 -11.00
C ILE A 107 6.55 0.98 -11.33
N GLU A 108 7.14 0.06 -10.57
CA GLU A 108 8.50 -0.44 -10.79
C GLU A 108 8.62 -1.10 -12.18
N SER A 109 7.66 -1.93 -12.56
CA SER A 109 7.63 -2.60 -13.88
C SER A 109 7.53 -1.63 -15.06
N GLN A 110 7.04 -0.41 -14.82
CA GLN A 110 6.99 0.68 -15.81
C GLN A 110 8.30 1.48 -15.87
N GLY A 111 9.26 1.20 -14.98
CA GLY A 111 10.53 1.96 -14.86
C GLY A 111 10.34 3.39 -14.35
N ARG A 112 9.21 3.69 -13.67
CA ARG A 112 8.81 5.06 -13.29
C ARG A 112 8.90 5.35 -11.79
N SER A 113 9.52 4.47 -11.01
CA SER A 113 9.58 4.61 -9.54
C SER A 113 10.21 5.93 -9.07
N GLN A 114 11.09 6.53 -9.87
CA GLN A 114 11.73 7.80 -9.52
C GLN A 114 10.89 9.03 -9.93
N ASP A 115 9.95 8.88 -10.85
CA ASP A 115 9.15 9.97 -11.38
C ASP A 115 7.84 10.17 -10.61
N ILE A 116 7.31 9.07 -10.06
CA ILE A 116 6.03 9.07 -9.34
C ILE A 116 6.23 9.57 -7.91
N VAL A 117 5.56 10.67 -7.56
CA VAL A 117 5.61 11.25 -6.21
C VAL A 117 4.43 10.85 -5.33
N ALA A 118 3.32 10.41 -5.92
CA ALA A 118 2.14 10.00 -5.18
C ALA A 118 1.27 9.00 -5.93
N THR A 119 0.40 8.36 -5.19
CA THR A 119 -0.64 7.45 -5.70
C THR A 119 -2.02 7.90 -5.23
N VAL A 120 -3.01 7.72 -6.08
CA VAL A 120 -4.42 7.99 -5.83
C VAL A 120 -5.19 6.70 -6.03
N CYS A 121 -5.61 6.09 -4.92
CA CYS A 121 -6.31 4.81 -4.93
C CYS A 121 -7.69 4.92 -4.31
N PRO A 122 -8.69 4.14 -4.76
CA PRO A 122 -9.99 4.10 -4.12
C PRO A 122 -9.88 3.78 -2.63
N ASP A 123 -10.60 4.50 -1.78
CA ASP A 123 -10.69 4.15 -0.36
C ASP A 123 -11.67 2.99 -0.17
N ARG A 124 -11.25 1.96 0.54
CA ARG A 124 -12.09 0.79 0.87
C ARG A 124 -13.24 1.15 1.80
N ARG A 125 -13.04 2.12 2.68
CA ARG A 125 -13.99 2.47 3.75
C ARG A 125 -15.02 3.50 3.34
N GLY A 126 -14.95 4.03 2.12
CA GLY A 126 -15.83 5.09 1.64
C GLY A 126 -15.99 5.08 0.12
N SER A 127 -16.71 6.07 -0.40
CA SER A 127 -16.91 6.24 -1.84
C SER A 127 -15.74 6.96 -2.53
N GLY A 128 -14.86 7.62 -1.77
CA GLY A 128 -13.80 8.46 -2.27
C GLY A 128 -12.46 7.77 -2.44
N TYR A 129 -11.38 8.52 -2.25
CA TYR A 129 -10.02 8.12 -2.55
C TYR A 129 -9.05 8.34 -1.39
N GLY A 130 -8.03 7.50 -1.32
CA GLY A 130 -6.83 7.73 -0.55
C GLY A 130 -5.75 8.36 -1.43
N LEU A 131 -5.12 9.41 -0.94
CA LEU A 131 -3.96 10.06 -1.53
C LEU A 131 -2.75 9.69 -0.68
N SER A 132 -1.71 9.12 -1.28
CA SER A 132 -0.52 8.68 -0.54
C SER A 132 0.74 9.13 -1.25
N ARG A 133 1.72 9.64 -0.51
CA ARG A 133 3.06 9.82 -1.07
C ARG A 133 3.62 8.46 -1.50
N PHE A 134 4.35 8.46 -2.60
CA PHE A 134 5.04 7.28 -3.07
C PHE A 134 6.50 7.35 -2.61
N GLN A 135 6.97 6.30 -1.96
CA GLN A 135 8.30 6.24 -1.34
C GLN A 135 8.55 7.44 -0.39
N ASP A 136 9.74 8.00 -0.40
CA ASP A 136 10.16 9.10 0.47
C ASP A 136 10.03 10.49 -0.18
N HIS A 137 9.26 10.61 -1.27
CA HIS A 137 9.05 11.89 -1.93
C HIS A 137 8.35 12.89 -1.00
N THR A 138 8.95 14.06 -0.77
CA THR A 138 8.40 15.11 0.10
C THR A 138 7.71 16.23 -0.66
N ARG A 139 7.64 16.14 -2.01
CA ARG A 139 6.98 17.11 -2.88
C ARG A 139 5.55 17.43 -2.46
N LEU A 140 4.84 16.45 -1.93
CA LEU A 140 3.46 16.60 -1.45
C LEU A 140 3.41 16.53 0.08
N ASP A 141 2.73 17.52 0.68
CA ASP A 141 2.40 17.52 2.09
C ASP A 141 0.88 17.62 2.24
N PHE A 142 0.25 16.50 2.53
CA PHE A 142 -1.20 16.44 2.66
C PHE A 142 -1.76 17.14 3.89
N THR A 143 -0.93 17.63 4.84
CA THR A 143 -1.41 18.50 5.92
C THR A 143 -1.94 19.83 5.36
N ARG A 144 -1.45 20.28 4.21
CA ARG A 144 -1.89 21.52 3.54
C ARG A 144 -3.33 21.49 3.07
N ILE A 145 -3.89 20.30 2.88
CA ILE A 145 -5.30 20.12 2.46
C ILE A 145 -6.22 19.67 3.59
N ALA A 146 -5.73 19.61 4.83
CA ALA A 146 -6.51 19.11 5.97
C ALA A 146 -7.81 19.89 6.22
N SER A 147 -7.87 21.17 5.83
CA SER A 147 -9.06 22.03 5.95
C SER A 147 -9.97 22.01 4.72
N ALA A 148 -9.65 21.24 3.68
CA ALA A 148 -10.50 21.12 2.50
C ALA A 148 -11.81 20.38 2.86
N PRO A 149 -12.98 20.83 2.39
CA PRO A 149 -14.29 20.30 2.82
C PRO A 149 -14.48 18.82 2.49
N ASP A 150 -13.85 18.33 1.41
CA ASP A 150 -13.94 16.94 0.98
C ASP A 150 -12.87 16.05 1.62
N VAL A 151 -11.94 16.61 2.40
CA VAL A 151 -10.89 15.85 3.08
C VAL A 151 -11.33 15.57 4.51
N HIS A 152 -11.49 14.29 4.82
CA HIS A 152 -11.97 13.84 6.14
C HIS A 152 -10.87 13.21 7.00
N PHE A 153 -9.68 12.99 6.45
CA PHE A 153 -8.53 12.47 7.18
C PHE A 153 -7.22 12.93 6.55
N THR A 154 -6.29 13.36 7.38
CA THR A 154 -4.87 13.55 7.03
C THR A 154 -3.99 13.01 8.14
N LEU A 155 -2.88 12.39 7.77
CA LEU A 155 -1.90 11.95 8.75
C LEU A 155 -0.98 13.13 9.13
N ALA A 156 -0.64 13.26 10.42
CA ALA A 156 0.14 14.38 10.94
C ALA A 156 1.51 14.59 10.25
N ARG A 157 2.07 13.52 9.67
CA ARG A 157 3.32 13.59 8.89
C ARG A 157 3.11 13.94 7.41
N GLY A 158 1.89 14.22 6.98
CA GLY A 158 1.56 14.70 5.64
C GLY A 158 1.72 13.69 4.49
N PHE A 159 1.89 12.41 4.74
CA PHE A 159 2.12 11.43 3.68
C PHE A 159 0.86 10.66 3.23
N ILE A 160 -0.25 10.81 3.95
CA ILE A 160 -1.55 10.21 3.59
C ILE A 160 -2.66 11.21 3.86
N ALA A 161 -3.61 11.30 2.91
CA ALA A 161 -4.91 11.91 3.11
C ALA A 161 -6.01 10.99 2.57
N LYS A 162 -7.24 11.19 3.07
CA LYS A 162 -8.45 10.55 2.54
C LYS A 162 -9.49 11.61 2.25
N THR A 163 -10.13 11.46 1.11
CA THR A 163 -11.13 12.40 0.60
C THR A 163 -12.40 11.68 0.13
N SER A 164 -13.52 12.36 0.24
CA SER A 164 -14.79 11.95 -0.37
C SER A 164 -14.89 12.33 -1.85
N ALA A 165 -13.97 13.14 -2.35
CA ALA A 165 -13.92 13.51 -3.77
C ALA A 165 -13.76 12.25 -4.64
N THR A 166 -14.53 12.19 -5.74
CA THR A 166 -14.53 11.09 -6.72
C THR A 166 -14.19 11.57 -8.12
N ASP A 167 -14.36 12.86 -8.37
CA ASP A 167 -14.05 13.47 -9.66
C ASP A 167 -12.55 13.68 -9.84
N ARG A 168 -12.04 13.40 -11.06
CA ARG A 168 -10.61 13.53 -11.39
C ARG A 168 -10.08 14.95 -11.18
N ASN A 169 -10.83 15.96 -11.59
CA ASN A 169 -10.40 17.35 -11.45
C ASN A 169 -10.32 17.77 -9.99
N ALA A 170 -11.28 17.32 -9.16
CA ALA A 170 -11.25 17.56 -7.72
C ALA A 170 -10.03 16.89 -7.06
N LEU A 171 -9.73 15.65 -7.42
CA LEU A 171 -8.55 14.93 -6.92
C LEU A 171 -7.24 15.61 -7.35
N GLN A 172 -7.12 16.02 -8.61
CA GLN A 172 -5.96 16.78 -9.10
C GLN A 172 -5.81 18.11 -8.38
N SER A 173 -6.91 18.84 -8.13
CA SER A 173 -6.89 20.09 -7.36
C SER A 173 -6.38 19.90 -5.93
N LEU A 174 -6.76 18.80 -5.27
CA LEU A 174 -6.23 18.46 -3.94
C LEU A 174 -4.72 18.19 -3.99
N LEU A 175 -4.24 17.45 -5.00
CA LEU A 175 -2.81 17.18 -5.17
C LEU A 175 -2.01 18.45 -5.44
N LEU A 176 -2.51 19.35 -6.31
CA LEU A 176 -1.87 20.64 -6.59
C LEU A 176 -1.79 21.52 -5.34
N ARG A 177 -2.84 21.54 -4.51
CA ARG A 177 -2.83 22.27 -3.23
C ARG A 177 -1.91 21.66 -2.18
N ALA A 178 -1.67 20.35 -2.23
CA ALA A 178 -0.74 19.66 -1.36
C ALA A 178 0.72 19.85 -1.81
N ALA A 179 0.95 20.27 -3.06
CA ALA A 179 2.30 20.44 -3.62
C ALA A 179 3.07 21.56 -2.92
N GLY A 180 4.35 21.31 -2.72
CA GLY A 180 5.34 22.28 -2.27
C GLY A 180 6.46 22.47 -3.31
N PRO A 181 7.48 23.27 -3.02
CA PRO A 181 8.69 23.32 -3.83
C PRO A 181 9.32 21.91 -3.91
N PRO A 182 10.05 21.60 -5.01
CA PRO A 182 10.85 20.38 -5.08
C PRO A 182 11.75 20.29 -3.86
N ASP A 183 12.02 19.07 -3.42
CA ASP A 183 12.98 18.85 -2.34
C ASP A 183 14.29 19.54 -2.71
N ALA A 184 14.81 20.37 -1.80
CA ALA A 184 16.18 20.81 -1.89
C ALA A 184 17.03 19.51 -1.86
N VAL A 185 17.67 19.19 -2.96
CA VAL A 185 18.67 18.12 -2.98
C VAL A 185 19.65 18.52 -1.89
N ASP A 186 19.73 17.76 -0.81
CA ASP A 186 20.79 17.90 0.16
C ASP A 186 22.11 17.71 -0.60
N ILE A 187 22.68 18.82 -1.05
CA ILE A 187 24.06 18.84 -1.49
C ILE A 187 24.84 18.62 -0.21
N VAL A 188 25.08 17.36 0.10
CA VAL A 188 26.11 16.98 1.06
C VAL A 188 27.41 17.43 0.41
N LEU A 189 27.82 18.64 0.73
CA LEU A 189 29.18 19.11 0.51
C LEU A 189 30.07 18.21 1.36
N GLY A 190 30.75 17.28 0.68
CA GLY A 190 31.78 16.42 1.25
C GLY A 190 32.99 17.22 1.79
#